data_427eb8a345881ab9222fe48f2d1d3d6a
#
_entry.id   427eb8a345881ab9222fe48f2d1d3d6a
#
_cell.length_a   1.000
_cell.length_b   1.000
_cell.length_c   1.000
_cell.angle_alpha   90.00
_cell.angle_beta   90.00
_cell.angle_gamma   90.00
#
_symmetry.space_group_name_H-M   'P 1'
#
loop_
_entity.id
_entity.type
_entity.pdbx_description
1 polymer ?
#
loop_
_entity_poly.entity_id
_entity_poly.type
_entity_poly.pdbx_seq_one_letter_code
_entity_poly.pdbx_strand_id
1 'polypeptide(L)'
;MSNIEKGLRRARAALHSIGGPGPVEFAPTQESGSAVVAPAPASVPAFDIDRLEWVQPDVDLLEQNRIVIDERSVASAAYKVLRTRVLQRMRRNGWKTQAVTGTCPNEGKTLTAINLSINLAWHLTTSVVLVDMDLRSPSIHRYLGIDARYGLMDYLNGDVPLVRAGVRPGLERLGVIMNDRPVANASELLSAPEVIGLIDEIKRGDDRIAIFDLPPVFAGDDVLAFAPLVDAVLLVLSQGTTKRLALVALRELLQNINVIGTVLNRSSERVAPYYYGYGSH
;
A
#
# COMPACT_ATOMS: atom_id res chain seq x y z
N MET A 1 -0.30 -3.30 32.15
CA MET A 1 -0.46 -3.96 30.84
C MET A 1 0.10 -3.05 29.76
N SER A 2 1.04 -3.54 28.97
CA SER A 2 1.67 -2.75 27.90
C SER A 2 0.70 -2.57 26.73
N ASN A 3 0.87 -1.49 25.93
CA ASN A 3 0.06 -1.27 24.73
C ASN A 3 0.14 -2.44 23.73
N ILE A 4 1.22 -3.21 23.77
CA ILE A 4 1.41 -4.43 22.98
C ILE A 4 0.48 -5.57 23.42
N GLU A 5 0.26 -5.74 24.74
CA GLU A 5 -0.66 -6.76 25.28
C GLU A 5 -2.11 -6.42 24.96
N LYS A 6 -2.47 -5.12 24.95
CA LYS A 6 -3.81 -4.68 24.54
C LYS A 6 -4.05 -4.90 23.05
N GLY A 7 -3.03 -4.63 22.19
CA GLY A 7 -3.08 -4.88 20.75
C GLY A 7 -3.20 -6.37 20.42
N LEU A 8 -2.42 -7.22 21.09
CA LEU A 8 -2.49 -8.69 20.94
C LEU A 8 -3.85 -9.26 21.34
N ARG A 9 -4.47 -8.75 22.43
CA ARG A 9 -5.82 -9.17 22.84
C ARG A 9 -6.88 -8.79 21.81
N ARG A 10 -6.79 -7.58 21.24
CA ARG A 10 -7.73 -7.12 20.18
C ARG A 10 -7.58 -7.95 18.91
N ALA A 11 -6.35 -8.20 18.46
CA ALA A 11 -6.08 -9.02 17.28
C ALA A 11 -6.51 -10.49 17.48
N ARG A 12 -6.30 -11.08 18.67
CA ARG A 12 -6.81 -12.44 18.99
C ARG A 12 -8.34 -12.51 19.04
N ALA A 13 -9.01 -11.47 19.56
CA ALA A 13 -10.47 -11.40 19.57
C ALA A 13 -11.06 -11.35 18.14
N ALA A 14 -10.44 -10.59 17.24
CA ALA A 14 -10.83 -10.53 15.82
C ALA A 14 -10.70 -11.88 15.12
N LEU A 15 -9.63 -12.64 15.39
CA LEU A 15 -9.42 -13.98 14.80
C LEU A 15 -10.48 -15.03 15.26
N HIS A 16 -11.06 -14.87 16.44
CA HIS A 16 -12.10 -15.79 16.95
C HIS A 16 -13.52 -15.45 16.46
N SER A 17 -13.73 -14.26 15.92
CA SER A 17 -15.03 -13.83 15.37
C SER A 17 -15.25 -14.21 13.90
N ILE A 18 -14.23 -14.73 13.22
CA ILE A 18 -14.33 -15.22 11.83
C ILE A 18 -14.63 -16.73 11.86
N GLY A 19 -15.72 -17.11 12.47
CA GLY A 19 -16.34 -18.43 12.31
C GLY A 19 -17.08 -18.42 10.97
N GLY A 20 -16.60 -19.17 9.98
CA GLY A 20 -17.23 -19.29 8.67
C GLY A 20 -18.65 -19.85 8.77
N PRO A 21 -19.59 -19.37 7.95
CA PRO A 21 -20.90 -19.97 7.85
C PRO A 21 -20.82 -21.38 7.24
N GLY A 22 -21.51 -22.34 7.87
CA GLY A 22 -21.69 -23.69 7.37
C GLY A 22 -22.45 -23.69 6.03
N PRO A 23 -22.42 -24.80 5.28
CA PRO A 23 -23.01 -24.87 3.94
C PRO A 23 -24.52 -24.63 3.99
N VAL A 24 -24.97 -23.59 3.30
CA VAL A 24 -26.39 -23.33 3.06
C VAL A 24 -26.78 -24.01 1.75
N GLU A 25 -27.62 -25.03 1.84
CA GLU A 25 -28.25 -25.70 0.70
C GLU A 25 -29.36 -24.80 0.13
N PHE A 26 -29.17 -24.33 -1.11
CA PHE A 26 -30.21 -23.58 -1.82
C PHE A 26 -31.01 -24.54 -2.72
N ALA A 27 -32.31 -24.66 -2.46
CA ALA A 27 -33.27 -25.30 -3.36
C ALA A 27 -33.54 -24.38 -4.58
N PRO A 28 -33.70 -24.92 -5.81
CA PRO A 28 -33.96 -24.10 -6.97
C PRO A 28 -35.44 -23.71 -7.05
N THR A 29 -35.70 -22.39 -6.95
CA THR A 29 -36.99 -21.82 -7.30
C THR A 29 -36.97 -21.41 -8.76
N GLN A 30 -37.80 -22.08 -9.59
CA GLN A 30 -38.10 -21.65 -10.97
C GLN A 30 -39.09 -20.48 -10.91
N GLU A 31 -38.67 -19.31 -11.34
CA GLU A 31 -39.61 -18.27 -11.79
C GLU A 31 -39.22 -17.78 -13.17
N SER A 32 -40.14 -18.05 -14.10
CA SER A 32 -40.18 -17.55 -15.47
C SER A 32 -40.64 -16.09 -15.43
N GLY A 33 -39.69 -15.17 -15.47
CA GLY A 33 -39.93 -13.72 -15.61
C GLY A 33 -39.11 -13.20 -16.78
N SER A 34 -39.77 -12.65 -17.76
CA SER A 34 -39.21 -11.95 -18.94
C SER A 34 -38.26 -10.84 -18.46
N ALA A 35 -36.96 -11.08 -18.57
CA ALA A 35 -35.93 -10.10 -18.19
C ALA A 35 -35.89 -8.96 -19.20
N VAL A 36 -36.34 -7.78 -18.80
CA VAL A 36 -35.97 -6.53 -19.45
C VAL A 36 -34.44 -6.40 -19.30
N VAL A 37 -33.72 -6.58 -20.39
CA VAL A 37 -32.27 -6.38 -20.44
C VAL A 37 -32.02 -4.90 -20.17
N ALA A 38 -31.61 -4.58 -18.96
CA ALA A 38 -31.08 -3.26 -18.65
C ALA A 38 -29.85 -3.00 -19.56
N PRO A 39 -29.68 -1.79 -20.11
CA PRO A 39 -28.51 -1.46 -20.91
C PRO A 39 -27.25 -1.77 -20.07
N ALA A 40 -26.30 -2.49 -20.67
CA ALA A 40 -25.02 -2.76 -20.04
C ALA A 40 -24.44 -1.45 -19.51
N PRO A 41 -23.94 -1.40 -18.26
CA PRO A 41 -23.34 -0.20 -17.74
C PRO A 41 -22.24 0.24 -18.71
N ALA A 42 -22.29 1.51 -19.13
CA ALA A 42 -21.26 2.11 -19.98
C ALA A 42 -19.90 1.74 -19.35
N SER A 43 -19.03 1.14 -20.14
CA SER A 43 -17.72 0.69 -19.67
C SER A 43 -17.01 1.89 -19.02
N VAL A 44 -16.89 1.87 -17.69
CA VAL A 44 -16.09 2.84 -16.97
C VAL A 44 -14.69 2.77 -17.57
N PRO A 45 -14.14 3.86 -18.13
CA PRO A 45 -12.83 3.81 -18.75
C PRO A 45 -11.82 3.30 -17.71
N ALA A 46 -11.00 2.33 -18.09
CA ALA A 46 -9.99 1.76 -17.22
C ALA A 46 -9.12 2.88 -16.61
N PHE A 47 -8.80 2.76 -15.34
CA PHE A 47 -7.90 3.69 -14.66
C PHE A 47 -6.58 3.81 -15.42
N ASP A 48 -6.21 5.04 -15.76
CA ASP A 48 -5.04 5.36 -16.54
C ASP A 48 -4.20 6.43 -15.81
N ILE A 49 -2.95 6.10 -15.48
CA ILE A 49 -2.04 7.01 -14.79
C ILE A 49 -1.78 8.26 -15.63
N ASP A 50 -1.74 8.16 -16.96
CA ASP A 50 -1.46 9.29 -17.84
C ASP A 50 -2.55 10.36 -17.82
N ARG A 51 -3.73 10.03 -17.33
CA ARG A 51 -4.86 10.94 -17.18
C ARG A 51 -4.92 11.62 -15.80
N LEU A 52 -4.06 11.23 -14.86
CA LEU A 52 -3.98 11.89 -13.56
C LEU A 52 -3.45 13.31 -13.69
N GLU A 53 -3.89 14.18 -12.82
CA GLU A 53 -3.39 15.55 -12.75
C GLU A 53 -1.88 15.56 -12.43
N TRP A 54 -1.12 16.32 -13.24
CA TRP A 54 0.30 16.51 -12.99
C TRP A 54 0.50 17.59 -11.94
N VAL A 55 1.19 17.25 -10.86
CA VAL A 55 1.54 18.17 -9.78
C VAL A 55 3.06 18.18 -9.62
N GLN A 56 3.68 19.34 -9.55
CA GLN A 56 5.11 19.45 -9.27
C GLN A 56 5.30 19.71 -7.77
N PRO A 57 5.82 18.74 -7.00
CA PRO A 57 6.10 18.94 -5.58
C PRO A 57 7.26 19.92 -5.35
N ASP A 58 7.25 20.55 -4.19
CA ASP A 58 8.38 21.38 -3.73
C ASP A 58 9.59 20.50 -3.40
N VAL A 59 10.68 20.70 -4.13
CA VAL A 59 11.93 19.92 -4.02
C VAL A 59 12.54 20.06 -2.62
N ASP A 60 12.56 21.27 -2.05
CA ASP A 60 13.14 21.52 -0.72
C ASP A 60 12.36 20.75 0.36
N LEU A 61 11.03 20.72 0.25
CA LEU A 61 10.19 19.95 1.16
C LEU A 61 10.40 18.44 1.01
N LEU A 62 10.54 17.94 -0.22
CA LEU A 62 10.86 16.53 -0.46
C LEU A 62 12.18 16.13 0.20
N GLU A 63 13.22 16.96 0.08
CA GLU A 63 14.52 16.73 0.72
C GLU A 63 14.42 16.74 2.24
N GLN A 64 13.72 17.73 2.83
CA GLN A 64 13.46 17.80 4.26
C GLN A 64 12.75 16.55 4.78
N ASN A 65 11.81 16.01 4.00
CA ASN A 65 11.08 14.80 4.31
C ASN A 65 11.85 13.51 3.93
N ARG A 66 13.11 13.62 3.46
CA ARG A 66 13.97 12.49 3.06
C ARG A 66 13.38 11.66 1.90
N ILE A 67 12.63 12.31 1.03
CA ILE A 67 12.17 11.69 -0.21
C ILE A 67 13.35 11.65 -1.18
N VAL A 68 13.55 10.51 -1.81
CA VAL A 68 14.64 10.30 -2.78
C VAL A 68 14.23 10.92 -4.11
N ILE A 69 14.76 12.08 -4.42
CA ILE A 69 14.47 12.84 -5.65
C ILE A 69 15.53 12.65 -6.74
N ASP A 70 16.71 12.17 -6.37
CA ASP A 70 17.82 11.89 -7.30
C ASP A 70 18.15 10.40 -7.31
N GLU A 71 18.02 9.79 -8.49
CA GLU A 71 18.34 8.37 -8.69
C GLU A 71 19.80 8.04 -8.37
N ARG A 72 20.71 9.01 -8.45
CA ARG A 72 22.15 8.84 -8.20
C ARG A 72 22.54 9.02 -6.74
N SER A 73 21.64 9.44 -5.89
CA SER A 73 21.93 9.69 -4.47
C SER A 73 22.30 8.39 -3.72
N VAL A 74 23.06 8.53 -2.63
CA VAL A 74 23.42 7.39 -1.76
C VAL A 74 22.17 6.73 -1.16
N ALA A 75 21.16 7.52 -0.81
CA ALA A 75 19.89 7.03 -0.30
C ALA A 75 19.16 6.17 -1.36
N SER A 76 19.20 6.59 -2.63
CA SER A 76 18.64 5.84 -3.76
C SER A 76 19.27 4.45 -3.91
N ALA A 77 20.56 4.29 -3.62
CA ALA A 77 21.24 3.01 -3.76
C ALA A 77 20.60 1.90 -2.91
N ALA A 78 20.19 2.18 -1.67
CA ALA A 78 19.50 1.23 -0.82
C ALA A 78 18.12 0.86 -1.39
N TYR A 79 17.37 1.85 -1.88
CA TYR A 79 16.07 1.62 -2.51
C TYR A 79 16.18 0.91 -3.87
N LYS A 80 17.26 1.07 -4.63
CA LYS A 80 17.53 0.28 -5.84
C LYS A 80 17.66 -1.21 -5.54
N VAL A 81 18.37 -1.56 -4.46
CA VAL A 81 18.48 -2.96 -4.01
C VAL A 81 17.11 -3.48 -3.57
N LEU A 82 16.36 -2.69 -2.77
CA LEU A 82 15.01 -3.06 -2.34
C LEU A 82 14.09 -3.27 -3.55
N ARG A 83 14.04 -2.30 -4.48
CA ARG A 83 13.29 -2.37 -5.73
C ARG A 83 13.57 -3.67 -6.48
N THR A 84 14.85 -3.97 -6.70
CA THR A 84 15.26 -5.17 -7.44
C THR A 84 14.73 -6.44 -6.79
N ARG A 85 14.87 -6.56 -5.47
CA ARG A 85 14.38 -7.73 -4.71
C ARG A 85 12.86 -7.84 -4.74
N VAL A 86 12.16 -6.71 -4.60
CA VAL A 86 10.69 -6.65 -4.67
C VAL A 86 10.22 -7.07 -6.06
N LEU A 87 10.74 -6.47 -7.14
CA LEU A 87 10.38 -6.81 -8.51
C LEU A 87 10.62 -8.28 -8.84
N GLN A 88 11.77 -8.84 -8.44
CA GLN A 88 12.07 -10.25 -8.67
C GLN A 88 11.04 -11.17 -7.99
N ARG A 89 10.65 -10.87 -6.75
CA ARG A 89 9.66 -11.67 -6.02
C ARG A 89 8.26 -11.51 -6.59
N MET A 90 7.86 -10.28 -6.91
CA MET A 90 6.55 -10.00 -7.51
C MET A 90 6.41 -10.72 -8.86
N ARG A 91 7.39 -10.58 -9.76
CA ARG A 91 7.38 -11.26 -11.07
C ARG A 91 7.36 -12.77 -10.96
N ARG A 92 8.17 -13.34 -10.05
CA ARG A 92 8.23 -14.79 -9.83
C ARG A 92 6.90 -15.38 -9.38
N ASN A 93 6.10 -14.63 -8.62
CA ASN A 93 4.84 -15.10 -8.06
C ASN A 93 3.61 -14.56 -8.82
N GLY A 94 3.79 -13.75 -9.86
CA GLY A 94 2.69 -13.10 -10.58
C GLY A 94 1.95 -12.03 -9.76
N TRP A 95 2.59 -11.47 -8.74
CA TRP A 95 2.00 -10.47 -7.85
C TRP A 95 2.01 -9.08 -8.48
N LYS A 96 0.93 -8.34 -8.30
CA LYS A 96 0.76 -6.95 -8.75
C LYS A 96 0.53 -5.97 -7.60
N THR A 97 0.18 -6.45 -6.42
CA THR A 97 -0.20 -5.62 -5.27
C THR A 97 0.65 -5.92 -4.05
N GLN A 98 1.06 -4.89 -3.34
CA GLN A 98 1.87 -4.98 -2.15
C GLN A 98 1.42 -3.96 -1.12
N ALA A 99 1.17 -4.41 0.11
CA ALA A 99 1.01 -3.52 1.25
C ALA A 99 2.36 -3.29 1.95
N VAL A 100 2.54 -2.11 2.55
CA VAL A 100 3.69 -1.76 3.38
C VAL A 100 3.17 -1.47 4.79
N THR A 101 3.66 -2.20 5.78
CA THR A 101 3.30 -2.01 7.19
C THR A 101 4.49 -2.28 8.10
N GLY A 102 4.30 -2.19 9.41
CA GLY A 102 5.31 -2.48 10.43
C GLY A 102 4.67 -2.80 11.76
N THR A 103 5.44 -2.83 12.82
CA THR A 103 4.94 -3.20 14.15
C THR A 103 4.39 -2.01 14.93
N CYS A 104 5.04 -0.83 14.81
CA CYS A 104 4.78 0.35 15.62
C CYS A 104 4.72 1.63 14.77
N PRO A 105 4.15 2.72 15.32
CA PRO A 105 4.29 4.05 14.71
C PRO A 105 5.75 4.45 14.55
N ASN A 106 6.01 5.33 13.58
CA ASN A 106 7.33 5.94 13.34
C ASN A 106 8.47 4.96 12.96
N GLU A 107 8.19 3.77 12.46
CA GLU A 107 9.21 2.87 11.90
C GLU A 107 9.65 3.26 10.48
N GLY A 108 8.97 4.23 9.86
CA GLY A 108 9.27 4.74 8.52
C GLY A 108 8.54 4.00 7.41
N LYS A 109 7.37 3.44 7.68
CA LYS A 109 6.52 2.74 6.71
C LYS A 109 6.18 3.60 5.51
N THR A 110 5.49 4.73 5.76
CA THR A 110 5.10 5.70 4.73
C THR A 110 6.29 6.19 3.92
N LEU A 111 7.40 6.57 4.58
CA LEU A 111 8.62 6.97 3.89
C LEU A 111 9.18 5.86 3.01
N THR A 112 9.14 4.61 3.48
CA THR A 112 9.57 3.44 2.70
C THR A 112 8.63 3.20 1.52
N ALA A 113 7.32 3.30 1.71
CA ALA A 113 6.33 3.14 0.66
C ALA A 113 6.51 4.19 -0.45
N ILE A 114 6.67 5.46 -0.10
CA ILE A 114 6.91 6.56 -1.06
C ILE A 114 8.21 6.33 -1.82
N ASN A 115 9.34 6.14 -1.13
CA ASN A 115 10.64 6.01 -1.76
C ASN A 115 10.76 4.73 -2.61
N LEU A 116 10.14 3.63 -2.18
CA LEU A 116 10.05 2.42 -2.99
C LEU A 116 9.22 2.66 -4.27
N SER A 117 8.09 3.34 -4.16
CA SER A 117 7.21 3.68 -5.30
C SER A 117 7.94 4.56 -6.32
N ILE A 118 8.66 5.59 -5.87
CA ILE A 118 9.50 6.44 -6.71
C ILE A 118 10.57 5.60 -7.44
N ASN A 119 11.30 4.77 -6.68
CA ASN A 119 12.34 3.93 -7.28
C ASN A 119 11.79 2.89 -8.25
N LEU A 120 10.60 2.35 -8.02
CA LEU A 120 9.90 1.47 -8.95
C LEU A 120 9.48 2.22 -10.22
N ALA A 121 8.97 3.45 -10.10
CA ALA A 121 8.54 4.28 -11.22
C ALA A 121 9.69 4.73 -12.13
N TRP A 122 10.93 4.80 -11.62
CA TRP A 122 12.13 5.00 -12.44
C TRP A 122 12.50 3.78 -13.30
N HIS A 123 11.89 2.62 -13.07
CA HIS A 123 12.09 1.47 -13.94
C HIS A 123 11.33 1.66 -15.27
N LEU A 124 11.99 1.39 -16.40
CA LEU A 124 11.50 1.76 -17.73
C LEU A 124 10.16 1.13 -18.15
N THR A 125 9.77 0.01 -17.55
CA THR A 125 8.59 -0.77 -17.97
C THR A 125 7.52 -0.88 -16.91
N THR A 126 7.68 -0.28 -15.72
CA THR A 126 6.76 -0.47 -14.59
C THR A 126 6.06 0.83 -14.25
N SER A 127 4.75 0.82 -14.28
CA SER A 127 3.91 1.89 -13.73
C SER A 127 3.56 1.56 -12.27
N VAL A 128 3.49 2.57 -11.42
CA VAL A 128 3.27 2.40 -9.98
C VAL A 128 2.10 3.26 -9.52
N VAL A 129 1.22 2.68 -8.71
CA VAL A 129 0.19 3.43 -7.99
C VAL A 129 0.45 3.26 -6.50
N LEU A 130 0.72 4.38 -5.82
CA LEU A 130 0.83 4.44 -4.37
C LEU A 130 -0.50 4.93 -3.79
N VAL A 131 -1.03 4.22 -2.80
CA VAL A 131 -2.30 4.55 -2.15
C VAL A 131 -2.10 4.69 -0.65
N ASP A 132 -2.57 5.80 -0.07
CA ASP A 132 -2.57 6.00 1.38
C ASP A 132 -3.77 5.28 2.01
N MET A 133 -3.51 4.12 2.58
CA MET A 133 -4.50 3.29 3.29
C MET A 133 -4.32 3.33 4.81
N ASP A 134 -3.44 4.19 5.34
CA ASP A 134 -3.45 4.55 6.77
C ASP A 134 -4.57 5.57 7.02
N LEU A 135 -5.81 5.10 6.92
CA LEU A 135 -7.00 5.93 7.04
C LEU A 135 -7.15 6.58 8.42
N ARG A 136 -6.47 6.05 9.44
CA ARG A 136 -6.48 6.64 10.80
C ARG A 136 -5.54 7.83 10.93
N SER A 137 -4.43 7.81 10.19
CA SER A 137 -3.40 8.87 10.25
C SER A 137 -2.74 9.06 8.89
N PRO A 138 -3.51 9.47 7.87
CA PRO A 138 -2.99 9.63 6.51
C PRO A 138 -1.86 10.66 6.51
N SER A 139 -0.82 10.38 5.74
CA SER A 139 0.39 11.20 5.82
C SER A 139 1.13 11.39 4.50
N ILE A 140 0.81 10.65 3.45
CA ILE A 140 1.48 10.77 2.14
C ILE A 140 1.38 12.20 1.61
N HIS A 141 0.21 12.85 1.72
CA HIS A 141 0.00 14.24 1.29
C HIS A 141 1.00 15.21 1.95
N ARG A 142 1.27 15.03 3.26
CA ARG A 142 2.24 15.87 4.00
C ARG A 142 3.67 15.59 3.59
N TYR A 143 4.03 14.31 3.36
CA TYR A 143 5.37 13.96 2.91
C TYR A 143 5.68 14.56 1.55
N LEU A 144 4.70 14.58 0.64
CA LEU A 144 4.86 15.11 -0.72
C LEU A 144 4.57 16.61 -0.83
N GLY A 145 3.97 17.22 0.20
CA GLY A 145 3.55 18.63 0.15
C GLY A 145 2.49 18.91 -0.88
N ILE A 146 1.61 17.95 -1.12
CA ILE A 146 0.56 18.06 -2.13
C ILE A 146 -0.80 18.19 -1.45
N ASP A 147 -1.52 19.26 -1.82
CA ASP A 147 -2.91 19.47 -1.45
C ASP A 147 -3.78 19.16 -2.67
N ALA A 148 -4.29 17.93 -2.73
CA ALA A 148 -5.11 17.47 -3.83
C ALA A 148 -6.57 17.87 -3.63
N ARG A 149 -7.25 18.31 -4.71
CA ARG A 149 -8.66 18.71 -4.67
C ARG A 149 -9.59 17.57 -4.26
N TYR A 150 -9.27 16.35 -4.67
CA TYR A 150 -10.00 15.13 -4.37
C TYR A 150 -9.02 14.07 -3.90
N GLY A 151 -9.47 13.16 -3.03
CA GLY A 151 -8.67 12.10 -2.48
C GLY A 151 -9.36 10.74 -2.51
N LEU A 152 -8.77 9.79 -1.83
CA LEU A 152 -9.26 8.42 -1.74
C LEU A 152 -10.71 8.36 -1.25
N MET A 153 -11.06 9.17 -0.25
CA MET A 153 -12.42 9.15 0.31
C MET A 153 -13.49 9.65 -0.66
N ASP A 154 -13.17 10.64 -1.49
CA ASP A 154 -14.11 11.12 -2.50
C ASP A 154 -14.40 10.04 -3.56
N TYR A 155 -13.40 9.21 -3.90
CA TYR A 155 -13.59 8.05 -4.76
C TYR A 155 -14.42 6.95 -4.08
N LEU A 156 -14.07 6.56 -2.84
CA LEU A 156 -14.77 5.50 -2.11
C LEU A 156 -16.24 5.85 -1.82
N ASN A 157 -16.55 7.13 -1.66
CA ASN A 157 -17.93 7.62 -1.53
C ASN A 157 -18.69 7.67 -2.88
N GLY A 158 -18.00 7.48 -4.01
CA GLY A 158 -18.60 7.56 -5.35
C GLY A 158 -18.74 8.99 -5.89
N ASP A 159 -18.15 9.99 -5.22
CA ASP A 159 -18.27 11.41 -5.62
C ASP A 159 -17.46 11.71 -6.88
N VAL A 160 -16.34 11.02 -7.09
CA VAL A 160 -15.46 11.20 -8.26
C VAL A 160 -14.94 9.87 -8.79
N PRO A 161 -14.62 9.74 -10.08
CA PRO A 161 -13.91 8.58 -10.61
C PRO A 161 -12.45 8.55 -10.12
N LEU A 162 -11.83 7.36 -10.07
CA LEU A 162 -10.48 7.15 -9.54
C LEU A 162 -9.42 8.05 -10.18
N VAL A 163 -9.54 8.33 -11.47
CA VAL A 163 -8.65 9.24 -12.22
C VAL A 163 -8.66 10.69 -11.69
N ARG A 164 -9.70 11.09 -10.95
CA ARG A 164 -9.79 12.42 -10.33
C ARG A 164 -9.32 12.44 -8.88
N ALA A 165 -9.26 11.26 -8.23
CA ALA A 165 -8.83 11.11 -6.85
C ALA A 165 -7.30 10.95 -6.71
N GLY A 166 -6.57 10.85 -7.82
CA GLY A 166 -5.13 10.70 -7.83
C GLY A 166 -4.40 11.83 -8.55
N VAL A 167 -3.09 11.92 -8.29
CA VAL A 167 -2.17 12.88 -8.92
C VAL A 167 -0.90 12.19 -9.41
N ARG A 168 -0.15 12.83 -10.33
CA ARG A 168 1.23 12.45 -10.71
C ARG A 168 2.22 13.44 -10.10
N PRO A 169 2.98 13.04 -9.07
CA PRO A 169 3.90 13.95 -8.36
C PRO A 169 5.26 14.07 -9.08
N GLY A 170 5.31 14.74 -10.21
CA GLY A 170 6.58 15.00 -10.94
C GLY A 170 7.22 13.76 -11.61
N LEU A 171 6.54 12.62 -11.66
CA LEU A 171 7.03 11.39 -12.28
C LEU A 171 5.97 10.78 -13.20
N GLU A 172 6.34 10.50 -14.46
CA GLU A 172 5.41 10.01 -15.48
C GLU A 172 4.72 8.70 -15.11
N ARG A 173 5.44 7.78 -14.44
CA ARG A 173 4.95 6.43 -14.13
C ARG A 173 4.53 6.24 -12.69
N LEU A 174 4.36 7.32 -11.93
CA LEU A 174 3.89 7.29 -10.54
C LEU A 174 2.55 7.99 -10.42
N GLY A 175 1.50 7.26 -10.12
CA GLY A 175 0.24 7.79 -9.61
C GLY A 175 0.20 7.69 -8.09
N VAL A 176 -0.33 8.71 -7.42
CA VAL A 176 -0.51 8.72 -5.97
C VAL A 176 -1.95 9.06 -5.65
N ILE A 177 -2.59 8.22 -4.87
CA ILE A 177 -3.95 8.43 -4.34
C ILE A 177 -3.80 8.65 -2.84
N MET A 178 -4.14 9.86 -2.41
CA MET A 178 -3.92 10.29 -1.02
C MET A 178 -5.24 10.45 -0.29
N ASN A 179 -5.15 10.47 1.03
CA ASN A 179 -6.20 10.96 1.91
C ASN A 179 -5.64 12.06 2.79
N ASP A 180 -6.41 13.10 3.05
CA ASP A 180 -6.00 14.27 3.85
C ASP A 180 -6.64 14.30 5.24
N ARG A 181 -7.65 13.45 5.45
CA ARG A 181 -8.49 13.44 6.67
C ARG A 181 -8.54 12.06 7.32
N PRO A 182 -8.43 11.98 8.66
CA PRO A 182 -8.65 10.74 9.39
C PRO A 182 -10.09 10.23 9.25
N VAL A 183 -10.24 8.90 9.19
CA VAL A 183 -11.53 8.21 9.12
C VAL A 183 -11.77 7.41 10.40
N ALA A 184 -12.94 7.58 11.02
CA ALA A 184 -13.23 6.98 12.34
C ALA A 184 -13.40 5.45 12.27
N ASN A 185 -14.07 4.94 11.23
CA ASN A 185 -14.38 3.52 11.01
C ASN A 185 -13.47 2.90 9.93
N ALA A 186 -12.16 3.09 10.08
CA ALA A 186 -11.16 2.69 9.08
C ALA A 186 -11.17 1.19 8.77
N SER A 187 -11.26 0.32 9.77
CA SER A 187 -11.18 -1.14 9.57
C SER A 187 -12.39 -1.69 8.81
N GLU A 188 -13.59 -1.19 9.08
CA GLU A 188 -14.79 -1.57 8.34
C GLU A 188 -14.67 -1.16 6.86
N LEU A 189 -14.20 0.08 6.63
CA LEU A 189 -14.01 0.60 5.28
C LEU A 189 -12.95 -0.17 4.50
N LEU A 190 -11.86 -0.58 5.15
CA LEU A 190 -10.78 -1.34 4.51
C LEU A 190 -11.23 -2.73 4.02
N SER A 191 -12.32 -3.26 4.55
CA SER A 191 -12.95 -4.53 4.11
C SER A 191 -14.13 -4.31 3.16
N ALA A 192 -14.49 -3.06 2.86
CA ALA A 192 -15.68 -2.74 2.08
C ALA A 192 -15.52 -3.12 0.58
N PRO A 193 -16.62 -3.41 -0.12
CA PRO A 193 -16.61 -3.74 -1.55
C PRO A 193 -15.96 -2.65 -2.41
N GLU A 194 -16.07 -1.39 -2.01
CA GLU A 194 -15.48 -0.24 -2.68
C GLU A 194 -13.94 -0.31 -2.72
N VAL A 195 -13.33 -0.77 -1.62
CA VAL A 195 -11.88 -0.98 -1.54
C VAL A 195 -11.44 -2.16 -2.40
N ILE A 196 -12.22 -3.23 -2.43
CA ILE A 196 -11.98 -4.37 -3.35
C ILE A 196 -12.05 -3.87 -4.80
N GLY A 197 -13.07 -3.07 -5.13
CA GLY A 197 -13.24 -2.45 -6.44
C GLY A 197 -12.05 -1.56 -6.83
N LEU A 198 -11.52 -0.76 -5.90
CA LEU A 198 -10.30 0.05 -6.07
C LEU A 198 -9.10 -0.81 -6.46
N ILE A 199 -8.86 -1.88 -5.70
CA ILE A 199 -7.73 -2.78 -5.93
C ILE A 199 -7.85 -3.43 -7.32
N ASP A 200 -9.04 -3.90 -7.69
CA ASP A 200 -9.31 -4.51 -8.98
C ASP A 200 -9.15 -3.52 -10.14
N GLU A 201 -9.61 -2.28 -9.98
CA GLU A 201 -9.47 -1.23 -10.98
C GLU A 201 -7.99 -0.90 -11.23
N ILE A 202 -7.19 -0.80 -10.17
CA ILE A 202 -5.75 -0.58 -10.29
C ILE A 202 -5.05 -1.79 -10.93
N LYS A 203 -5.43 -3.02 -10.58
CA LYS A 203 -4.84 -4.28 -11.11
C LYS A 203 -5.03 -4.48 -12.62
N ARG A 204 -6.05 -3.89 -13.23
CA ARG A 204 -6.37 -4.07 -14.66
C ARG A 204 -5.29 -3.52 -15.61
N GLY A 205 -4.38 -2.66 -15.14
CA GLY A 205 -3.26 -2.19 -15.96
C GLY A 205 -2.19 -3.24 -16.17
N ASP A 206 -1.68 -3.33 -17.41
CA ASP A 206 -0.51 -4.14 -17.70
C ASP A 206 0.74 -3.51 -17.09
N ASP A 207 1.72 -4.31 -16.65
CA ASP A 207 2.96 -3.88 -16.01
C ASP A 207 2.80 -2.83 -14.88
N ARG A 208 1.66 -2.87 -14.18
CA ARG A 208 1.36 -1.97 -13.07
C ARG A 208 1.54 -2.66 -11.73
N ILE A 209 2.16 -1.94 -10.79
CA ILE A 209 2.30 -2.35 -9.40
C ILE A 209 1.53 -1.36 -8.51
N ALA A 210 0.69 -1.89 -7.61
CA ALA A 210 0.06 -1.10 -6.56
C ALA A 210 0.79 -1.27 -5.23
N ILE A 211 1.08 -0.17 -4.56
CA ILE A 211 1.65 -0.13 -3.20
C ILE A 211 0.64 0.57 -2.29
N PHE A 212 0.30 -0.09 -1.19
CA PHE A 212 -0.64 0.40 -0.20
C PHE A 212 0.11 0.68 1.11
N ASP A 213 0.14 1.94 1.54
CA ASP A 213 0.70 2.31 2.84
C ASP A 213 -0.33 2.05 3.94
N LEU A 214 -0.01 1.18 4.89
CA LEU A 214 -0.91 0.75 5.96
C LEU A 214 -0.44 1.24 7.33
N PRO A 215 -1.37 1.36 8.30
CA PRO A 215 -1.01 1.62 9.70
C PRO A 215 -0.17 0.49 10.29
N PRO A 216 0.39 0.67 11.50
CA PRO A 216 1.09 -0.41 12.20
C PRO A 216 0.16 -1.57 12.54
N VAL A 217 0.65 -2.83 12.43
CA VAL A 217 -0.12 -4.05 12.71
C VAL A 217 -0.72 -4.06 14.12
N PHE A 218 -0.04 -3.45 15.10
CA PHE A 218 -0.52 -3.41 16.48
C PHE A 218 -1.35 -2.17 16.83
N ALA A 219 -1.64 -1.29 15.86
CA ALA A 219 -2.50 -0.13 16.09
C ALA A 219 -4.00 -0.49 16.13
N GLY A 220 -4.39 -1.54 15.43
CA GLY A 220 -5.77 -2.01 15.32
C GLY A 220 -5.87 -3.30 14.52
N ASP A 221 -7.01 -3.52 13.93
CA ASP A 221 -7.33 -4.65 13.05
C ASP A 221 -7.23 -4.31 11.55
N ASP A 222 -6.92 -3.07 11.22
CA ASP A 222 -6.87 -2.53 9.86
C ASP A 222 -6.01 -3.37 8.92
N VAL A 223 -4.80 -3.75 9.38
CA VAL A 223 -3.90 -4.58 8.57
C VAL A 223 -4.44 -5.98 8.35
N LEU A 224 -5.10 -6.56 9.36
CA LEU A 224 -5.70 -7.90 9.25
C LEU A 224 -6.92 -7.91 8.31
N ALA A 225 -7.66 -6.80 8.26
CA ALA A 225 -8.78 -6.61 7.34
C ALA A 225 -8.29 -6.44 5.89
N PHE A 226 -7.22 -5.69 5.68
CA PHE A 226 -6.75 -5.31 4.33
C PHE A 226 -5.75 -6.32 3.72
N ALA A 227 -4.83 -6.88 4.50
CA ALA A 227 -3.74 -7.71 3.98
C ALA A 227 -4.18 -8.94 3.16
N PRO A 228 -5.34 -9.59 3.42
CA PRO A 228 -5.86 -10.65 2.56
C PRO A 228 -6.29 -10.20 1.15
N LEU A 229 -6.51 -8.91 0.93
CA LEU A 229 -6.95 -8.35 -0.35
C LEU A 229 -5.79 -8.10 -1.32
N VAL A 230 -4.55 -8.14 -0.84
CA VAL A 230 -3.34 -7.90 -1.63
C VAL A 230 -2.49 -9.15 -1.76
N ASP A 231 -1.61 -9.16 -2.76
CA ASP A 231 -0.81 -10.34 -3.06
C ASP A 231 0.30 -10.57 -2.02
N ALA A 232 0.85 -9.49 -1.44
CA ALA A 232 1.93 -9.61 -0.46
C ALA A 232 2.05 -8.38 0.47
N VAL A 233 2.78 -8.56 1.57
CA VAL A 233 3.07 -7.52 2.56
C VAL A 233 4.58 -7.35 2.72
N LEU A 234 5.06 -6.10 2.65
CA LEU A 234 6.42 -5.69 3.01
C LEU A 234 6.42 -5.17 4.44
N LEU A 235 7.28 -5.74 5.28
CA LEU A 235 7.41 -5.33 6.68
C LEU A 235 8.54 -4.33 6.83
N VAL A 236 8.25 -3.18 7.44
CA VAL A 236 9.24 -2.16 7.80
C VAL A 236 9.47 -2.24 9.31
N LEU A 237 10.69 -2.55 9.68
CA LEU A 237 11.16 -2.60 11.06
C LEU A 237 12.20 -1.50 11.27
N SER A 238 12.34 -1.02 12.48
CA SER A 238 13.30 0.03 12.81
C SER A 238 14.31 -0.45 13.84
N GLN A 239 15.60 -0.33 13.52
CA GLN A 239 16.67 -0.63 14.45
C GLN A 239 16.53 0.23 15.73
N GLY A 240 16.64 -0.40 16.89
CA GLY A 240 16.51 0.26 18.19
C GLY A 240 15.08 0.55 18.65
N THR A 241 14.07 0.46 17.77
CA THR A 241 12.66 0.70 18.11
C THR A 241 11.84 -0.58 18.13
N THR A 242 11.98 -1.43 17.11
CA THR A 242 11.22 -2.69 17.00
C THR A 242 11.71 -3.70 18.04
N LYS A 243 10.82 -4.14 18.91
CA LYS A 243 11.15 -5.11 19.99
C LYS A 243 11.04 -6.55 19.47
N ARG A 244 11.95 -7.44 19.94
CA ARG A 244 11.93 -8.86 19.56
C ARG A 244 10.58 -9.54 19.81
N LEU A 245 9.92 -9.23 20.93
CA LEU A 245 8.58 -9.79 21.23
C LEU A 245 7.54 -9.37 20.20
N ALA A 246 7.63 -8.14 19.66
CA ALA A 246 6.74 -7.70 18.61
C ALA A 246 6.92 -8.52 17.31
N LEU A 247 8.15 -8.95 16.99
CA LEU A 247 8.42 -9.80 15.83
C LEU A 247 7.80 -11.19 15.97
N VAL A 248 7.84 -11.77 17.16
CA VAL A 248 7.21 -13.08 17.42
C VAL A 248 5.70 -12.97 17.25
N ALA A 249 5.08 -11.95 17.84
CA ALA A 249 3.65 -11.72 17.71
C ALA A 249 3.23 -11.40 16.25
N LEU A 250 4.04 -10.62 15.54
CA LEU A 250 3.81 -10.30 14.13
C LEU A 250 3.79 -11.57 13.27
N ARG A 251 4.71 -12.51 13.50
CA ARG A 251 4.76 -13.79 12.79
C ARG A 251 3.47 -14.61 12.98
N GLU A 252 2.93 -14.63 14.20
CA GLU A 252 1.66 -15.32 14.48
C GLU A 252 0.48 -14.67 13.77
N LEU A 253 0.43 -13.33 13.77
CA LEU A 253 -0.67 -12.58 13.13
C LEU A 253 -0.66 -12.69 11.61
N LEU A 254 0.51 -12.78 11.00
CA LEU A 254 0.68 -12.81 9.54
C LEU A 254 0.93 -14.22 9.00
N GLN A 255 0.66 -15.29 9.76
CA GLN A 255 0.96 -16.67 9.35
C GLN A 255 0.32 -17.10 8.03
N ASN A 256 -0.84 -16.54 7.67
CA ASN A 256 -1.60 -16.84 6.45
C ASN A 256 -1.45 -15.73 5.38
N ILE A 257 -0.53 -14.78 5.56
CA ILE A 257 -0.30 -13.65 4.67
C ILE A 257 1.06 -13.81 4.01
N ASN A 258 1.14 -13.58 2.72
CA ASN A 258 2.40 -13.60 2.00
C ASN A 258 3.28 -12.41 2.40
N VAL A 259 4.36 -12.66 3.13
CA VAL A 259 5.35 -11.65 3.46
C VAL A 259 6.43 -11.63 2.38
N ILE A 260 6.45 -10.59 1.54
CA ILE A 260 7.44 -10.44 0.46
C ILE A 260 8.86 -10.22 0.99
N GLY A 261 8.98 -9.63 2.17
CA GLY A 261 10.26 -9.39 2.82
C GLY A 261 10.17 -8.43 3.99
N THR A 262 11.34 -8.12 4.53
CA THR A 262 11.50 -7.20 5.64
C THR A 262 12.56 -6.15 5.31
N VAL A 263 12.29 -4.90 5.60
CA VAL A 263 13.22 -3.76 5.54
C VAL A 263 13.61 -3.40 6.96
N LEU A 264 14.91 -3.39 7.25
CA LEU A 264 15.43 -2.81 8.49
C LEU A 264 15.77 -1.34 8.25
N ASN A 265 14.90 -0.46 8.69
CA ASN A 265 15.08 0.98 8.59
C ASN A 265 15.93 1.50 9.75
N ARG A 266 16.51 2.70 9.60
CA ARG A 266 17.39 3.36 10.58
C ARG A 266 18.57 2.49 11.01
N SER A 267 19.02 1.58 10.14
CA SER A 267 20.20 0.76 10.43
C SER A 267 21.44 1.63 10.47
N SER A 268 22.25 1.45 11.52
CA SER A 268 23.58 2.04 11.64
C SER A 268 24.64 1.24 10.88
N GLU A 269 24.31 0.04 10.43
CA GLU A 269 25.24 -0.77 9.65
C GLU A 269 25.45 -0.13 8.27
N ARG A 270 26.70 0.19 7.97
CA ARG A 270 27.09 0.59 6.61
C ARG A 270 26.97 -0.63 5.72
N VAL A 271 26.16 -0.55 4.68
CA VAL A 271 26.15 -1.57 3.61
C VAL A 271 27.60 -1.68 3.12
N ALA A 272 28.18 -2.87 3.24
CA ALA A 272 29.58 -3.10 2.85
C ALA A 272 29.80 -2.63 1.38
N PRO A 273 30.94 -2.03 1.06
CA PRO A 273 31.22 -1.42 -0.24
C PRO A 273 31.24 -2.38 -1.44
N TYR A 274 30.87 -3.63 -1.26
CA TYR A 274 30.82 -4.63 -2.33
C TYR A 274 29.90 -4.27 -3.50
N TYR A 275 29.05 -3.25 -3.39
CA TYR A 275 28.13 -2.82 -4.44
C TYR A 275 28.58 -1.57 -5.21
N TYR A 276 29.71 -0.93 -4.83
CA TYR A 276 30.17 0.33 -5.48
C TYR A 276 31.40 0.15 -6.37
N GLY A 277 31.77 -1.06 -6.70
CA GLY A 277 33.00 -1.39 -7.41
C GLY A 277 32.88 -1.53 -8.93
N TYR A 278 32.10 -0.69 -9.61
CA TYR A 278 32.19 -0.54 -11.08
C TYR A 278 31.98 0.93 -11.46
N GLY A 279 33.08 1.65 -11.64
CA GLY A 279 32.98 2.99 -12.21
C GLY A 279 34.17 3.90 -11.90
N SER A 280 35.40 3.46 -12.23
CA SER A 280 36.52 4.37 -12.48
C SER A 280 37.49 3.66 -13.41
N HIS A 281 37.23 3.82 -14.69
CA HIS A 281 38.26 3.86 -15.75
C HIS A 281 37.81 4.85 -16.82
#